data_14dfd9ddbdd2c94ca1974a18f0a1dc9e
#
_entry.id   14dfd9ddbdd2c94ca1974a18f0a1dc9e
#
_cell.length_a   1.000
_cell.length_b   1.000
_cell.length_c   1.000
_cell.angle_alpha   90.00
_cell.angle_beta   90.00
_cell.angle_gamma   90.00
#
_symmetry.space_group_name_H-M   'P 1'
#
loop_
_entity.id
_entity.type
_entity.pdbx_description
1 polymer ?
#
loop_
_entity_poly.entity_id
_entity_poly.type
_entity_poly.pdbx_seq_one_letter_code
_entity_poly.pdbx_strand_id
1 'polypeptide(L)'
;IKVNAHEIKAGVVFKDENVTVTAFPTKHGEWKTSFGYRFDTKDRSIVISGDTTPTEETVKACNGCDILLHEATTEKYLRNPMRPNAQGYDIKAYAAKYHTTTSQLAELAARAKPKLLILYHNTITLRPLQKPLASTPDDLLSEMKRYKGKIVVGRDLDVY
;
A
#
# COMPACT_ATOMS: atom_id res chain seq x y z
N ILE A 1 -8.37 -30.33 0.16
CA ILE A 1 -8.29 -29.26 -0.85
C ILE A 1 -7.00 -29.50 -1.64
N LYS A 2 -7.08 -29.57 -2.96
CA LYS A 2 -5.92 -29.65 -3.85
C LYS A 2 -5.48 -28.24 -4.22
N VAL A 3 -4.25 -27.86 -3.89
CA VAL A 3 -3.67 -26.57 -4.25
C VAL A 3 -2.66 -26.79 -5.37
N ASN A 4 -2.84 -26.04 -6.47
CA ASN A 4 -1.89 -26.00 -7.58
C ASN A 4 -1.18 -24.65 -7.54
N ALA A 5 0.13 -24.65 -7.31
CA ALA A 5 0.94 -23.45 -7.33
C ALA A 5 1.47 -23.19 -8.75
N HIS A 6 1.42 -21.94 -9.18
CA HIS A 6 1.96 -21.50 -10.47
C HIS A 6 2.84 -20.27 -10.27
N GLU A 7 4.02 -20.29 -10.86
CA GLU A 7 4.87 -19.10 -10.99
C GLU A 7 4.24 -18.14 -12.00
N ILE A 8 4.26 -16.85 -11.68
CA ILE A 8 3.72 -15.80 -12.54
C ILE A 8 4.81 -14.83 -13.00
N LYS A 9 4.51 -14.09 -14.04
CA LYS A 9 5.25 -12.90 -14.50
C LYS A 9 4.31 -11.72 -14.57
N ALA A 10 4.86 -10.50 -14.70
CA ALA A 10 4.05 -9.31 -14.95
C ALA A 10 3.21 -9.48 -16.23
N GLY A 11 1.97 -8.99 -16.19
CA GLY A 11 0.96 -9.13 -17.25
C GLY A 11 -0.32 -9.77 -16.75
N VAL A 12 -1.19 -10.17 -17.65
CA VAL A 12 -2.45 -10.84 -17.29
C VAL A 12 -2.13 -12.25 -16.74
N VAL A 13 -2.54 -12.48 -15.47
CA VAL A 13 -2.31 -13.73 -14.75
C VAL A 13 -3.58 -14.56 -14.58
N PHE A 14 -4.74 -13.93 -14.72
CA PHE A 14 -6.04 -14.60 -14.70
C PHE A 14 -7.04 -13.81 -15.55
N LYS A 15 -7.93 -14.50 -16.23
CA LYS A 15 -9.03 -13.89 -16.97
C LYS A 15 -10.17 -14.88 -17.14
N ASP A 16 -11.40 -14.41 -16.83
CA ASP A 16 -12.66 -15.09 -17.16
C ASP A 16 -13.70 -14.06 -17.64
N GLU A 17 -14.98 -14.42 -17.65
CA GLU A 17 -16.07 -13.54 -18.06
C GLU A 17 -16.39 -12.42 -17.05
N ASN A 18 -15.90 -12.51 -15.82
CA ASN A 18 -16.20 -11.59 -14.73
C ASN A 18 -15.04 -10.64 -14.42
N VAL A 19 -13.79 -11.14 -14.50
CA VAL A 19 -12.62 -10.37 -14.08
C VAL A 19 -11.40 -10.65 -14.92
N THR A 20 -10.60 -9.61 -15.16
CA THR A 20 -9.23 -9.72 -15.63
C THR A 20 -8.30 -9.29 -14.51
N VAL A 21 -7.32 -10.14 -14.16
CA VAL A 21 -6.31 -9.85 -13.14
C VAL A 21 -4.96 -9.67 -13.82
N THR A 22 -4.38 -8.49 -13.60
CA THR A 22 -3.07 -8.12 -14.12
C THR A 22 -2.08 -7.95 -12.97
N ALA A 23 -0.98 -8.70 -12.98
CA ALA A 23 0.14 -8.49 -12.08
C ALA A 23 1.06 -7.41 -12.64
N PHE A 24 1.49 -6.46 -11.81
CA PHE A 24 2.49 -5.45 -12.16
C PHE A 24 3.65 -5.46 -11.17
N PRO A 25 4.89 -5.15 -11.61
CA PRO A 25 6.04 -5.19 -10.73
C PRO A 25 5.93 -4.14 -9.63
N THR A 26 6.32 -4.52 -8.43
CA THR A 26 6.53 -3.64 -7.29
C THR A 26 7.98 -3.73 -6.82
N LYS A 27 8.37 -2.91 -5.82
CA LYS A 27 9.73 -2.90 -5.30
C LYS A 27 9.70 -3.04 -3.78
N HIS A 28 10.12 -4.21 -3.29
CA HIS A 28 10.14 -4.52 -1.88
C HIS A 28 11.51 -5.05 -1.43
N GLY A 29 12.42 -4.12 -1.15
CA GLY A 29 13.80 -4.42 -0.70
C GLY A 29 14.60 -5.24 -1.71
N GLU A 30 15.19 -6.36 -1.25
CA GLU A 30 15.97 -7.29 -2.05
C GLU A 30 15.16 -8.36 -2.77
N TRP A 31 13.84 -8.39 -2.61
CA TRP A 31 13.01 -9.35 -3.32
C TRP A 31 13.13 -9.13 -4.83
N LYS A 32 13.61 -10.15 -5.54
CA LYS A 32 13.82 -10.08 -7.00
C LYS A 32 12.50 -9.92 -7.75
N THR A 33 11.43 -10.48 -7.19
CA THR A 33 10.07 -10.43 -7.71
C THR A 33 9.10 -10.12 -6.60
N SER A 34 8.39 -9.01 -6.72
CA SER A 34 7.21 -8.66 -5.94
C SER A 34 6.18 -8.05 -6.90
N PHE A 35 4.90 -8.27 -6.61
CA PHE A 35 3.82 -7.85 -7.49
C PHE A 35 2.71 -7.16 -6.71
N GLY A 36 2.20 -6.09 -7.31
CA GLY A 36 0.86 -5.60 -7.08
C GLY A 36 -0.10 -6.19 -8.11
N TYR A 37 -1.39 -6.04 -7.88
CA TYR A 37 -2.42 -6.60 -8.74
C TYR A 37 -3.45 -5.55 -9.11
N ARG A 38 -3.88 -5.55 -10.38
CA ARG A 38 -5.03 -4.82 -10.86
C ARG A 38 -6.12 -5.82 -11.24
N PHE A 39 -7.32 -5.55 -10.76
CA PHE A 39 -8.55 -6.29 -11.05
C PHE A 39 -9.47 -5.40 -11.86
N ASP A 40 -9.81 -5.82 -13.05
CA ASP A 40 -10.79 -5.14 -13.91
C ASP A 40 -12.02 -6.01 -14.06
N THR A 41 -13.17 -5.51 -13.60
CA THR A 41 -14.50 -6.11 -13.81
C THR A 41 -15.29 -5.24 -14.79
N LYS A 42 -16.55 -5.60 -15.08
CA LYS A 42 -17.41 -4.82 -15.99
C LYS A 42 -17.68 -3.39 -15.49
N ASP A 43 -17.70 -3.19 -14.17
CA ASP A 43 -18.12 -1.96 -13.51
C ASP A 43 -17.07 -1.31 -12.63
N ARG A 44 -15.95 -1.99 -12.33
CA ARG A 44 -14.92 -1.51 -11.40
C ARG A 44 -13.50 -1.92 -11.78
N SER A 45 -12.58 -1.05 -11.42
CA SER A 45 -11.15 -1.32 -11.43
C SER A 45 -10.55 -1.13 -10.03
N ILE A 46 -9.90 -2.17 -9.51
CA ILE A 46 -9.30 -2.18 -8.18
C ILE A 46 -7.82 -2.48 -8.31
N VAL A 47 -6.98 -1.66 -7.68
CA VAL A 47 -5.53 -1.88 -7.64
C VAL A 47 -5.09 -2.09 -6.19
N ILE A 48 -4.29 -3.13 -5.97
CA ILE A 48 -3.72 -3.49 -4.67
C ILE A 48 -2.20 -3.47 -4.81
N SER A 49 -1.54 -2.62 -4.03
CA SER A 49 -0.09 -2.41 -4.16
C SER A 49 0.75 -3.61 -3.72
N GLY A 50 0.30 -4.38 -2.72
CA GLY A 50 1.23 -5.19 -1.91
C GLY A 50 2.17 -4.28 -1.12
N ASP A 51 3.16 -4.84 -0.43
CA ASP A 51 4.20 -4.07 0.25
C ASP A 51 5.21 -3.57 -0.80
N THR A 52 5.47 -2.27 -0.82
CA THR A 52 6.29 -1.67 -1.87
C THR A 52 6.80 -0.27 -1.50
N THR A 53 7.95 0.09 -2.02
CA THR A 53 8.31 1.51 -2.17
C THR A 53 7.49 2.12 -3.33
N PRO A 54 7.40 3.46 -3.44
CA PRO A 54 6.68 4.10 -4.55
C PRO A 54 7.24 3.68 -5.91
N THR A 55 6.37 3.26 -6.84
CA THR A 55 6.76 2.88 -8.19
C THR A 55 5.89 3.55 -9.26
N GLU A 56 6.47 3.77 -10.45
CA GLU A 56 5.73 4.24 -11.62
C GLU A 56 4.73 3.19 -12.11
N GLU A 57 5.03 1.91 -11.89
CA GLU A 57 4.17 0.80 -12.23
C GLU A 57 2.85 0.86 -11.48
N THR A 58 2.87 1.25 -10.20
CA THR A 58 1.64 1.47 -9.40
C THR A 58 0.82 2.63 -9.96
N VAL A 59 1.47 3.74 -10.35
CA VAL A 59 0.78 4.88 -10.98
C VAL A 59 0.12 4.45 -12.30
N LYS A 60 0.84 3.73 -13.15
CA LYS A 60 0.34 3.23 -14.44
C LYS A 60 -0.77 2.21 -14.24
N ALA A 61 -0.61 1.29 -13.29
CA ALA A 61 -1.61 0.27 -13.00
C ALA A 61 -2.93 0.88 -12.50
N CYS A 62 -2.90 1.94 -11.70
CA CYS A 62 -4.11 2.62 -11.27
C CYS A 62 -4.68 3.51 -12.39
N ASN A 63 -3.93 4.52 -12.85
CA ASN A 63 -4.35 5.42 -13.94
C ASN A 63 -5.84 5.79 -13.90
N GLY A 64 -6.29 6.35 -12.79
CA GLY A 64 -7.71 6.70 -12.59
C GLY A 64 -8.59 5.52 -12.14
N CYS A 65 -8.02 4.46 -11.55
CA CYS A 65 -8.78 3.32 -11.03
C CYS A 65 -9.87 3.74 -10.04
N ASP A 66 -10.90 2.90 -9.90
CA ASP A 66 -11.98 3.18 -8.95
C ASP A 66 -11.49 3.11 -7.52
N ILE A 67 -10.67 2.10 -7.20
CA ILE A 67 -10.12 1.90 -5.86
C ILE A 67 -8.62 1.60 -5.97
N LEU A 68 -7.81 2.33 -5.20
CA LEU A 68 -6.43 2.00 -4.93
C LEU A 68 -6.29 1.62 -3.46
N LEU A 69 -5.99 0.34 -3.18
CA LEU A 69 -5.53 -0.09 -1.86
C LEU A 69 -4.01 0.01 -1.85
N HIS A 70 -3.48 0.81 -0.94
CA HIS A 70 -2.03 1.01 -0.86
C HIS A 70 -1.54 0.99 0.59
N GLU A 71 -0.38 0.36 0.82
CA GLU A 71 0.28 0.41 2.11
C GLU A 71 0.70 1.83 2.48
N ALA A 72 0.83 2.12 3.77
CA ALA A 72 1.31 3.41 4.23
C ALA A 72 2.06 3.33 5.56
N THR A 73 3.24 3.91 5.59
CA THR A 73 4.03 4.11 6.82
C THR A 73 4.03 5.58 7.21
N THR A 74 3.62 5.89 8.46
CA THR A 74 3.57 7.28 8.93
C THR A 74 4.95 7.86 9.16
N GLU A 75 5.13 9.13 8.86
CA GLU A 75 6.33 9.91 9.21
C GLU A 75 6.52 9.97 10.73
N LYS A 76 5.42 10.03 11.49
CA LYS A 76 5.43 9.97 12.96
C LYS A 76 6.09 8.69 13.46
N TYR A 77 5.77 7.55 12.86
CA TYR A 77 6.38 6.28 13.20
C TYR A 77 7.90 6.29 12.97
N LEU A 78 8.34 6.85 11.85
CA LEU A 78 9.75 6.92 11.46
C LEU A 78 10.56 7.92 12.31
N ARG A 79 9.91 8.93 12.88
CA ARG A 79 10.57 9.93 13.74
C ARG A 79 10.70 9.50 15.19
N ASN A 80 10.16 8.35 15.57
CA ASN A 80 10.16 7.90 16.94
C ASN A 80 11.58 7.47 17.41
N PRO A 81 12.25 8.23 18.30
CA PRO A 81 13.61 7.92 18.75
C PRO A 81 13.69 6.72 19.71
N MET A 82 12.55 6.26 20.26
CA MET A 82 12.49 5.18 21.24
C MET A 82 12.29 3.80 20.59
N ARG A 83 12.52 3.70 19.29
CA ARG A 83 12.64 2.42 18.59
C ARG A 83 14.07 2.21 18.05
N PRO A 84 15.06 1.93 18.91
CA PRO A 84 15.98 0.93 18.49
C PRO A 84 15.13 -0.34 18.45
N ASN A 85 14.93 -0.93 17.27
CA ASN A 85 14.47 -2.29 17.32
C ASN A 85 15.50 -3.07 18.16
N ALA A 86 15.04 -4.11 18.85
CA ALA A 86 15.90 -4.97 19.70
C ALA A 86 17.07 -5.61 18.92
N GLN A 87 17.23 -5.31 17.62
CA GLN A 87 18.19 -5.86 16.68
C GLN A 87 19.08 -4.82 16.00
N GLY A 88 19.01 -3.52 16.40
CA GLY A 88 19.90 -2.48 15.87
C GLY A 88 19.61 -2.00 14.44
N TYR A 89 18.43 -2.28 13.85
CA TYR A 89 18.10 -1.77 12.53
C TYR A 89 17.74 -0.27 12.55
N ASP A 90 18.23 0.47 11.59
CA ASP A 90 17.73 1.80 11.28
C ASP A 90 16.32 1.68 10.64
N ILE A 91 15.29 2.04 11.42
CA ILE A 91 13.89 1.93 10.97
C ILE A 91 13.59 2.83 9.75
N LYS A 92 14.30 3.96 9.62
CA LYS A 92 14.14 4.84 8.46
C LYS A 92 14.73 4.22 7.22
N ALA A 93 15.93 3.66 7.33
CA ALA A 93 16.57 2.94 6.23
C ALA A 93 15.75 1.72 5.81
N TYR A 94 15.19 0.99 6.80
CA TYR A 94 14.29 -0.13 6.53
C TYR A 94 13.04 0.34 5.76
N ALA A 95 12.31 1.34 6.28
CA ALA A 95 11.11 1.82 5.61
C ALA A 95 11.41 2.37 4.20
N ALA A 96 12.49 3.12 4.04
CA ALA A 96 12.90 3.64 2.72
C ALA A 96 13.19 2.53 1.70
N LYS A 97 13.54 1.34 2.16
CA LYS A 97 13.88 0.18 1.33
C LYS A 97 12.68 -0.70 1.00
N TYR A 98 11.70 -0.76 1.89
CA TYR A 98 10.63 -1.75 1.84
C TYR A 98 9.23 -1.16 1.72
N HIS A 99 9.02 0.08 2.17
CA HIS A 99 7.68 0.64 2.32
C HIS A 99 7.53 2.05 1.72
N THR A 100 6.28 2.47 1.60
CA THR A 100 5.90 3.80 1.13
C THR A 100 5.50 4.68 2.31
N THR A 101 6.13 5.86 2.47
CA THR A 101 5.71 6.83 3.47
C THR A 101 4.43 7.55 3.06
N THR A 102 3.71 8.12 4.03
CA THR A 102 2.49 8.91 3.79
C THR A 102 2.72 10.06 2.82
N SER A 103 3.84 10.78 2.93
CA SER A 103 4.14 11.88 2.00
C SER A 103 4.40 11.37 0.57
N GLN A 104 5.15 10.29 0.42
CA GLN A 104 5.38 9.65 -0.88
C GLN A 104 4.07 9.12 -1.50
N LEU A 105 3.21 8.51 -0.68
CA LEU A 105 1.91 8.03 -1.14
C LEU A 105 0.99 9.19 -1.58
N ALA A 106 1.02 10.31 -0.88
CA ALA A 106 0.25 11.49 -1.29
C ALA A 106 0.63 11.98 -2.70
N GLU A 107 1.92 11.98 -3.04
CA GLU A 107 2.42 12.32 -4.37
C GLU A 107 2.07 11.25 -5.41
N LEU A 108 2.25 9.97 -5.08
CA LEU A 108 1.88 8.85 -5.95
C LEU A 108 0.38 8.88 -6.28
N ALA A 109 -0.48 9.00 -5.26
CA ALA A 109 -1.93 9.01 -5.42
C ALA A 109 -2.42 10.23 -6.22
N ALA A 110 -1.78 11.40 -6.06
CA ALA A 110 -2.09 12.60 -6.86
C ALA A 110 -1.84 12.37 -8.36
N ARG A 111 -0.84 11.54 -8.71
CA ARG A 111 -0.52 11.16 -10.10
C ARG A 111 -1.38 10.00 -10.59
N ALA A 112 -1.60 9.01 -9.76
CA ALA A 112 -2.42 7.83 -10.07
C ALA A 112 -3.92 8.15 -10.18
N LYS A 113 -4.40 9.19 -9.47
CA LYS A 113 -5.78 9.73 -9.49
C LYS A 113 -6.86 8.68 -9.23
N PRO A 114 -6.76 7.83 -8.19
CA PRO A 114 -7.82 6.91 -7.85
C PRO A 114 -9.09 7.67 -7.46
N LYS A 115 -10.28 7.09 -7.73
CA LYS A 115 -11.53 7.66 -7.23
C LYS A 115 -11.68 7.51 -5.71
N LEU A 116 -11.10 6.43 -5.14
CA LEU A 116 -10.98 6.19 -3.71
C LEU A 116 -9.60 5.59 -3.40
N LEU A 117 -8.88 6.20 -2.47
CA LEU A 117 -7.66 5.64 -1.88
C LEU A 117 -7.99 5.00 -0.53
N ILE A 118 -7.67 3.72 -0.37
CA ILE A 118 -7.80 3.00 0.90
C ILE A 118 -6.40 2.69 1.42
N LEU A 119 -6.09 3.16 2.62
CA LEU A 119 -4.83 2.85 3.29
C LEU A 119 -4.96 1.53 4.03
N TYR A 120 -4.09 0.58 3.73
CA TYR A 120 -4.01 -0.69 4.43
C TYR A 120 -2.56 -1.02 4.81
N HIS A 121 -2.30 -2.12 5.47
CA HIS A 121 -0.96 -2.51 5.94
C HIS A 121 -0.18 -1.33 6.55
N ASN A 122 -0.87 -0.55 7.36
CA ASN A 122 -0.30 0.66 7.93
C ASN A 122 0.28 0.39 9.32
N THR A 123 1.25 1.22 9.72
CA THR A 123 1.98 1.08 10.98
C THR A 123 1.17 1.55 12.21
N ILE A 124 -0.13 1.24 12.23
CA ILE A 124 -0.96 1.50 13.41
C ILE A 124 -0.64 0.45 14.48
N THR A 125 -0.07 0.89 15.58
CA THR A 125 0.23 -0.01 16.69
C THR A 125 -0.96 -0.04 17.65
N LEU A 126 -1.67 -1.16 17.67
CA LEU A 126 -2.79 -1.40 18.59
C LEU A 126 -2.33 -1.80 20.01
N ARG A 127 -1.03 -1.87 20.29
CA ARG A 127 -0.50 -2.32 21.58
C ARG A 127 -0.64 -1.21 22.65
N PRO A 128 -1.40 -1.44 23.75
CA PRO A 128 -1.66 -0.44 24.78
C PRO A 128 -0.40 0.17 25.42
N LEU A 129 0.70 -0.61 25.52
CA LEU A 129 1.95 -0.21 26.13
C LEU A 129 2.77 0.79 25.30
N GLN A 130 2.37 1.08 24.06
CA GLN A 130 3.09 1.95 23.13
C GLN A 130 2.24 3.17 22.70
N LYS A 131 1.17 3.49 23.42
CA LYS A 131 0.18 4.53 23.10
C LYS A 131 0.76 5.89 22.70
N PRO A 132 1.76 6.48 23.38
CA PRO A 132 2.25 7.80 22.98
C PRO A 132 3.01 7.80 21.66
N LEU A 133 3.44 6.63 21.19
CA LEU A 133 4.33 6.46 20.05
C LEU A 133 3.67 5.73 18.88
N ALA A 134 2.45 5.24 19.09
CA ALA A 134 1.66 4.58 18.08
C ALA A 134 1.12 5.61 17.08
N SER A 135 1.15 5.27 15.81
CA SER A 135 0.40 6.00 14.80
C SER A 135 -1.09 5.68 14.93
N THR A 136 -1.91 6.67 14.69
CA THR A 136 -3.37 6.56 14.68
C THR A 136 -3.90 6.75 13.25
N PRO A 137 -5.16 6.40 12.96
CA PRO A 137 -5.80 6.76 11.70
C PRO A 137 -5.73 8.28 11.42
N ASP A 138 -5.89 9.11 12.45
CA ASP A 138 -5.80 10.57 12.32
C ASP A 138 -4.38 11.03 11.97
N ASP A 139 -3.35 10.39 12.49
CA ASP A 139 -1.96 10.66 12.08
C ASP A 139 -1.78 10.39 10.58
N LEU A 140 -2.22 9.22 10.08
CA LEU A 140 -2.18 8.86 8.66
C LEU A 140 -2.88 9.94 7.81
N LEU A 141 -4.13 10.26 8.12
CA LEU A 141 -4.91 11.24 7.38
C LEU A 141 -4.30 12.65 7.46
N SER A 142 -3.75 13.03 8.61
CA SER A 142 -3.11 14.35 8.79
C SER A 142 -1.85 14.51 7.96
N GLU A 143 -1.05 13.45 7.81
CA GLU A 143 0.15 13.45 6.99
C GLU A 143 -0.19 13.41 5.48
N MET A 144 -1.37 12.90 5.11
CA MET A 144 -1.87 12.83 3.73
C MET A 144 -2.57 14.12 3.24
N LYS A 145 -2.56 15.22 4.00
CA LYS A 145 -3.30 16.48 3.67
C LYS A 145 -3.00 17.08 2.29
N ARG A 146 -1.86 16.77 1.71
CA ARG A 146 -1.49 17.22 0.35
C ARG A 146 -2.28 16.49 -0.73
N TYR A 147 -2.69 15.26 -0.49
CA TYR A 147 -3.59 14.55 -1.38
C TYR A 147 -5.01 15.11 -1.25
N LYS A 148 -5.65 15.47 -2.36
CA LYS A 148 -6.97 16.12 -2.39
C LYS A 148 -8.11 15.20 -2.84
N GLY A 149 -7.79 13.93 -3.12
CA GLY A 149 -8.80 12.92 -3.46
C GLY A 149 -9.50 12.33 -2.23
N LYS A 150 -10.45 11.44 -2.47
CA LYS A 150 -11.11 10.68 -1.40
C LYS A 150 -10.12 9.67 -0.81
N ILE A 151 -10.02 9.64 0.51
CA ILE A 151 -9.12 8.77 1.24
C ILE A 151 -9.78 8.24 2.51
N VAL A 152 -9.55 6.97 2.81
CA VAL A 152 -9.97 6.32 4.04
C VAL A 152 -8.85 5.45 4.59
N VAL A 153 -8.83 5.27 5.91
CA VAL A 153 -7.97 4.25 6.54
C VAL A 153 -8.81 2.98 6.64
N GLY A 154 -8.36 1.94 5.95
CA GLY A 154 -9.06 0.64 5.93
C GLY A 154 -9.12 0.01 7.31
N ARG A 155 -10.23 -0.65 7.61
CA ARG A 155 -10.42 -1.49 8.78
C ARG A 155 -10.87 -2.86 8.33
N ASP A 156 -10.43 -3.88 9.05
CA ASP A 156 -10.85 -5.25 8.77
C ASP A 156 -12.37 -5.36 8.85
N LEU A 157 -12.97 -6.05 7.88
CA LEU A 157 -14.40 -6.31 7.75
C LEU A 157 -15.27 -5.09 7.40
N ASP A 158 -14.70 -3.89 7.19
CA ASP A 158 -15.47 -2.76 6.65
C ASP A 158 -15.79 -2.99 5.15
N VAL A 159 -16.93 -2.44 4.72
CA VAL A 159 -17.38 -2.45 3.31
C VAL A 159 -17.27 -1.03 2.77
N TYR A 160 -16.63 -0.84 1.61
CA TYR A 160 -16.36 0.44 0.97
C TYR A 160 -17.02 0.59 -0.40
#